data_a71a70f93c987e78247ae3a16565d48f
#
_entry.id   a71a70f93c987e78247ae3a16565d48f
#
_cell.length_a   1.000
_cell.length_b   1.000
_cell.length_c   1.000
_cell.angle_alpha   90.00
_cell.angle_beta   90.00
_cell.angle_gamma   90.00
#
_symmetry.space_group_name_H-M   'P 1'
#
loop_
_entity.id
_entity.type
_entity.pdbx_description
1 polymer ?
#
loop_
_entity_poly.entity_id
_entity_poly.type
_entity_poly.pdbx_seq_one_letter_code
_entity_poly.pdbx_strand_id
1 'polypeptide(L)'
;VPANIAIKGVIEGALDSGKSEVEVIGELRSIASENKVFSSLIGTGYYGTIVPPVIKRNVLENPSWYTAYTPYQPEISQGRLEALFAFQTMVCELTGLNISNASMLDESTAAAEAMTLARRASKMSDDAVFLIEEHVHPQTKAVVITRAKPLGIKVVEIDSGHVVRDGYKGEFFGALLQYPDTTGTVIDYSAFADYAHSRDALVIAATDLLALTLLKAPGEWGADIAVGTAQRFGVPMGFGGPHAGFLAVRTGLERSMPGRLVGQSIDATGKPAFRLALQTREQHIRRDKATSNICTAQVLLANMSAFYAMWHGP
;
A
#
# COMPACT_ATOMS: atom_id res chain seq x y z
N VAL A 1 37.71 -24.50 -25.85
CA VAL A 1 38.56 -24.41 -24.65
C VAL A 1 39.69 -25.43 -24.83
N PRO A 2 40.97 -25.09 -24.62
CA PRO A 2 42.07 -26.05 -24.66
C PRO A 2 41.83 -27.18 -23.66
N ALA A 3 42.11 -28.43 -24.06
CA ALA A 3 41.77 -29.62 -23.27
C ALA A 3 42.42 -29.66 -21.89
N ASN A 4 43.57 -28.98 -21.71
CA ASN A 4 44.31 -28.92 -20.45
C ASN A 4 43.75 -27.93 -19.42
N ILE A 5 42.81 -27.07 -19.85
CA ILE A 5 42.17 -26.12 -18.95
C ILE A 5 40.63 -26.30 -18.96
N ALA A 6 40.12 -27.27 -19.72
CA ALA A 6 38.72 -27.62 -19.71
C ALA A 6 38.34 -28.35 -18.40
N ILE A 7 37.38 -27.83 -17.68
CA ILE A 7 36.79 -28.52 -16.52
C ILE A 7 35.93 -29.66 -17.07
N LYS A 8 36.29 -30.90 -16.72
CA LYS A 8 35.53 -32.07 -17.10
C LYS A 8 34.55 -32.44 -15.98
N GLY A 9 33.28 -32.58 -16.32
CA GLY A 9 32.32 -33.27 -15.46
C GLY A 9 31.80 -32.50 -14.23
N VAL A 10 32.08 -31.21 -14.11
CA VAL A 10 31.65 -30.42 -12.90
C VAL A 10 30.15 -30.06 -12.97
N ILE A 11 29.57 -30.01 -14.17
CA ILE A 11 28.16 -29.63 -14.36
C ILE A 11 27.32 -30.81 -14.87
N GLU A 12 27.96 -31.85 -15.46
CA GLU A 12 27.26 -33.04 -15.91
C GLU A 12 26.66 -33.80 -14.71
N GLY A 13 25.33 -33.83 -14.65
CA GLY A 13 24.55 -34.49 -13.61
C GLY A 13 24.10 -33.62 -12.43
N ALA A 14 24.55 -32.35 -12.32
CA ALA A 14 24.09 -31.44 -11.29
C ALA A 14 22.89 -30.58 -11.73
N LEU A 15 22.73 -30.39 -13.02
CA LEU A 15 21.61 -29.66 -13.63
C LEU A 15 21.09 -30.43 -14.83
N ASP A 16 19.80 -30.45 -15.02
CA ASP A 16 19.19 -30.97 -16.24
C ASP A 16 19.62 -30.14 -17.46
N SER A 17 19.59 -30.76 -18.65
CA SER A 17 19.82 -30.03 -19.89
C SER A 17 18.83 -28.90 -20.05
N GLY A 18 19.28 -27.76 -20.56
CA GLY A 18 18.39 -26.62 -20.84
C GLY A 18 17.25 -27.00 -21.79
N LYS A 19 16.06 -26.47 -21.55
CA LYS A 19 14.88 -26.61 -22.39
C LYS A 19 14.75 -25.42 -23.32
N SER A 20 14.15 -25.61 -24.49
CA SER A 20 13.78 -24.52 -25.38
C SER A 20 12.62 -23.70 -24.81
N GLU A 21 12.45 -22.45 -25.27
CA GLU A 21 11.35 -21.57 -24.85
C GLU A 21 9.98 -22.23 -25.07
N VAL A 22 9.79 -22.92 -26.19
CA VAL A 22 8.53 -23.61 -26.52
C VAL A 22 8.23 -24.73 -25.51
N GLU A 23 9.24 -25.52 -25.12
CA GLU A 23 9.10 -26.58 -24.13
C GLU A 23 8.77 -26.01 -22.75
N VAL A 24 9.46 -24.95 -22.32
CA VAL A 24 9.20 -24.29 -21.01
C VAL A 24 7.79 -23.71 -20.98
N ILE A 25 7.35 -23.00 -22.03
CA ILE A 25 5.99 -22.47 -22.11
C ILE A 25 4.94 -23.60 -22.10
N GLY A 26 5.20 -24.69 -22.81
CA GLY A 26 4.33 -25.86 -22.83
C GLY A 26 4.19 -26.48 -21.44
N GLU A 27 5.30 -26.64 -20.72
CA GLU A 27 5.32 -27.18 -19.34
C GLU A 27 4.59 -26.24 -18.36
N LEU A 28 4.85 -24.93 -18.42
CA LEU A 28 4.16 -23.96 -17.58
C LEU A 28 2.64 -23.94 -17.83
N ARG A 29 2.21 -24.06 -19.09
CA ARG A 29 0.79 -24.18 -19.42
C ARG A 29 0.18 -25.46 -18.85
N SER A 30 0.90 -26.57 -18.94
CA SER A 30 0.46 -27.85 -18.34
C SER A 30 0.26 -27.70 -16.83
N ILE A 31 1.24 -27.17 -16.12
CA ILE A 31 1.15 -26.91 -14.67
C ILE A 31 -0.02 -25.95 -14.37
N ALA A 32 -0.14 -24.87 -15.12
CA ALA A 32 -1.22 -23.91 -14.93
C ALA A 32 -2.61 -24.51 -15.15
N SER A 33 -2.75 -25.49 -16.07
CA SER A 33 -4.03 -26.14 -16.37
C SER A 33 -4.56 -27.04 -15.23
N GLU A 34 -3.72 -27.39 -14.27
CA GLU A 34 -4.13 -28.13 -13.07
C GLU A 34 -4.92 -27.27 -12.08
N ASN A 35 -4.84 -25.94 -12.21
CA ASN A 35 -5.60 -25.03 -11.37
C ASN A 35 -7.10 -25.09 -11.73
N LYS A 36 -7.93 -25.15 -10.69
CA LYS A 36 -9.38 -25.01 -10.83
C LYS A 36 -9.76 -23.54 -10.63
N VAL A 37 -10.32 -22.92 -11.65
CA VAL A 37 -10.76 -21.54 -11.58
C VAL A 37 -12.16 -21.47 -10.97
N PHE A 38 -12.28 -20.86 -9.81
CA PHE A 38 -13.54 -20.66 -9.09
C PHE A 38 -13.88 -19.16 -9.06
N SER A 39 -15.18 -18.85 -8.87
CA SER A 39 -15.59 -17.52 -8.44
C SER A 39 -15.20 -17.33 -6.97
N SER A 40 -14.28 -16.42 -6.68
CA SER A 40 -13.84 -16.16 -5.32
C SER A 40 -14.87 -15.30 -4.59
N LEU A 41 -15.33 -15.77 -3.42
CA LEU A 41 -16.20 -15.04 -2.49
C LEU A 41 -15.50 -14.79 -1.15
N ILE A 42 -14.18 -14.89 -1.10
CA ILE A 42 -13.39 -14.70 0.13
C ILE A 42 -13.47 -13.25 0.59
N GLY A 43 -13.44 -12.29 -0.33
CA GLY A 43 -13.40 -10.87 0.02
C GLY A 43 -12.09 -10.48 0.72
N THR A 44 -12.19 -9.72 1.81
CA THR A 44 -11.08 -9.32 2.70
C THR A 44 -9.88 -8.70 1.97
N GLY A 45 -10.14 -7.87 0.94
CA GLY A 45 -9.13 -7.18 0.15
C GLY A 45 -8.66 -7.91 -1.12
N TYR A 46 -9.18 -9.12 -1.42
CA TYR A 46 -8.80 -9.92 -2.59
C TYR A 46 -10.00 -10.15 -3.51
N TYR A 47 -10.00 -9.50 -4.68
CA TYR A 47 -11.12 -9.52 -5.61
C TYR A 47 -10.66 -9.81 -7.03
N GLY A 48 -11.51 -10.50 -7.80
CA GLY A 48 -11.35 -10.59 -9.24
C GLY A 48 -11.51 -9.20 -9.88
N THR A 49 -10.62 -8.86 -10.81
CA THR A 49 -10.65 -7.58 -11.52
C THR A 49 -10.54 -7.79 -13.03
N ILE A 50 -11.05 -6.83 -13.78
CA ILE A 50 -10.92 -6.81 -15.24
C ILE A 50 -9.94 -5.70 -15.59
N VAL A 51 -8.79 -6.10 -16.16
CA VAL A 51 -7.78 -5.15 -16.64
C VAL A 51 -8.20 -4.68 -18.03
N PRO A 52 -8.39 -3.37 -18.28
CA PRO A 52 -8.61 -2.85 -19.61
C PRO A 52 -7.48 -3.28 -20.57
N PRO A 53 -7.80 -3.77 -21.78
CA PRO A 53 -6.76 -4.28 -22.73
C PRO A 53 -5.66 -3.27 -23.03
N VAL A 54 -5.99 -1.98 -23.07
CA VAL A 54 -5.00 -0.91 -23.28
C VAL A 54 -3.98 -0.84 -22.14
N ILE A 55 -4.40 -1.00 -20.88
CA ILE A 55 -3.50 -1.01 -19.72
C ILE A 55 -2.67 -2.29 -19.72
N LYS A 56 -3.31 -3.45 -19.97
CA LYS A 56 -2.60 -4.71 -20.07
C LYS A 56 -1.47 -4.65 -21.09
N ARG A 57 -1.78 -4.27 -22.33
CA ARG A 57 -0.82 -4.24 -23.43
C ARG A 57 0.26 -3.16 -23.26
N ASN A 58 -0.15 -1.91 -22.94
CA ASN A 58 0.74 -0.76 -23.01
C ASN A 58 1.47 -0.48 -21.70
N VAL A 59 1.06 -1.08 -20.60
CA VAL A 59 1.68 -0.89 -19.28
C VAL A 59 2.19 -2.21 -18.73
N LEU A 60 1.33 -3.19 -18.47
CA LEU A 60 1.72 -4.45 -17.83
C LEU A 60 2.70 -5.27 -18.70
N GLU A 61 2.48 -5.33 -20.02
CA GLU A 61 3.29 -6.09 -20.95
C GLU A 61 4.43 -5.25 -21.57
N ASN A 62 4.58 -3.97 -21.21
CA ASN A 62 5.56 -3.08 -21.80
C ASN A 62 6.83 -3.00 -20.93
N PRO A 63 8.01 -3.40 -21.48
CA PRO A 63 9.28 -3.39 -20.76
C PRO A 63 9.66 -2.03 -20.16
N SER A 64 9.27 -0.94 -20.80
CA SER A 64 9.52 0.42 -20.29
C SER A 64 8.88 0.68 -18.91
N TRP A 65 7.84 -0.09 -18.55
CA TRP A 65 7.15 0.00 -17.28
C TRP A 65 7.58 -1.07 -16.29
N TYR A 66 7.62 -2.35 -16.69
CA TYR A 66 7.82 -3.46 -15.72
C TYR A 66 9.29 -3.73 -15.37
N THR A 67 10.27 -3.25 -16.16
CA THR A 67 11.70 -3.35 -15.81
C THR A 67 12.18 -2.21 -14.94
N ALA A 68 11.31 -1.24 -14.66
CA ALA A 68 11.68 -0.05 -13.97
C ALA A 68 11.79 -0.29 -12.46
N TYR A 69 12.95 -0.06 -11.92
CA TYR A 69 13.15 0.14 -10.50
C TYR A 69 12.54 1.50 -10.06
N THR A 70 12.56 1.79 -8.75
CA THR A 70 12.12 3.10 -8.24
C THR A 70 12.77 4.23 -9.05
N PRO A 71 12.00 5.20 -9.57
CA PRO A 71 12.51 6.23 -10.45
C PRO A 71 13.27 7.32 -9.68
N TYR A 72 14.46 6.97 -9.20
CA TYR A 72 15.32 7.90 -8.45
C TYR A 72 15.95 9.00 -9.32
N GLN A 73 16.10 8.73 -10.61
CA GLN A 73 16.70 9.67 -11.56
C GLN A 73 15.60 10.42 -12.31
N PRO A 74 15.22 11.63 -11.87
CA PRO A 74 14.13 12.37 -12.48
C PRO A 74 14.40 12.71 -13.94
N GLU A 75 15.66 12.82 -14.35
CA GLU A 75 16.08 13.17 -15.72
C GLU A 75 15.58 12.18 -16.77
N ILE A 76 15.44 10.91 -16.41
CA ILE A 76 15.02 9.84 -17.34
C ILE A 76 13.68 9.20 -16.94
N SER A 77 13.04 9.68 -15.90
CA SER A 77 11.86 9.02 -15.29
C SER A 77 10.64 9.92 -15.18
N GLN A 78 10.59 11.04 -15.92
CA GLN A 78 9.51 12.03 -15.79
C GLN A 78 8.11 11.40 -15.94
N GLY A 79 7.86 10.62 -17.00
CA GLY A 79 6.56 10.00 -17.21
C GLY A 79 6.17 8.99 -16.12
N ARG A 80 7.12 8.26 -15.56
CA ARG A 80 6.85 7.33 -14.44
C ARG A 80 6.58 8.07 -13.12
N LEU A 81 7.30 9.15 -12.87
CA LEU A 81 7.05 10.03 -11.73
C LEU A 81 5.71 10.74 -11.83
N GLU A 82 5.34 11.19 -13.04
CA GLU A 82 4.01 11.77 -13.30
C GLU A 82 2.89 10.75 -13.03
N ALA A 83 3.04 9.50 -13.48
CA ALA A 83 2.08 8.43 -13.20
C ALA A 83 1.95 8.15 -11.69
N LEU A 84 3.05 8.14 -10.94
CA LEU A 84 3.02 8.00 -9.49
C LEU A 84 2.40 9.22 -8.79
N PHE A 85 2.64 10.42 -9.32
CA PHE A 85 1.98 11.63 -8.82
C PHE A 85 0.46 11.57 -9.04
N ALA A 86 0.03 11.06 -10.20
CA ALA A 86 -1.39 10.82 -10.47
C ALA A 86 -1.99 9.76 -9.52
N PHE A 87 -1.25 8.69 -9.19
CA PHE A 87 -1.68 7.74 -8.16
C PHE A 87 -1.89 8.41 -6.80
N GLN A 88 -0.93 9.24 -6.36
CA GLN A 88 -1.07 10.01 -5.11
C GLN A 88 -2.29 10.92 -5.13
N THR A 89 -2.53 11.62 -6.24
CA THR A 89 -3.70 12.48 -6.42
C THR A 89 -5.00 11.70 -6.31
N MET A 90 -5.11 10.57 -7.02
CA MET A 90 -6.28 9.68 -6.95
C MET A 90 -6.58 9.24 -5.50
N VAL A 91 -5.54 8.83 -4.77
CA VAL A 91 -5.71 8.41 -3.37
C VAL A 91 -6.16 9.57 -2.49
N CYS A 92 -5.57 10.75 -2.65
CA CYS A 92 -5.96 11.95 -1.90
C CYS A 92 -7.43 12.32 -2.16
N GLU A 93 -7.84 12.37 -3.42
CA GLU A 93 -9.21 12.73 -3.80
C GLU A 93 -10.24 11.75 -3.24
N LEU A 94 -9.98 10.43 -3.36
CA LEU A 94 -10.90 9.41 -2.85
C LEU A 94 -10.94 9.34 -1.32
N THR A 95 -9.82 9.56 -0.65
CA THR A 95 -9.76 9.50 0.82
C THR A 95 -10.13 10.81 1.52
N GLY A 96 -10.18 11.92 0.80
CA GLY A 96 -10.38 13.26 1.39
C GLY A 96 -9.20 13.73 2.24
N LEU A 97 -8.01 13.15 2.05
CA LEU A 97 -6.79 13.48 2.78
C LEU A 97 -5.79 14.22 1.90
N ASN A 98 -4.92 15.00 2.52
CA ASN A 98 -4.13 15.99 1.80
C ASN A 98 -2.91 15.43 1.07
N ILE A 99 -2.29 14.35 1.59
CA ILE A 99 -1.00 13.86 1.11
C ILE A 99 -1.01 12.34 1.12
N SER A 100 -0.70 11.72 -0.03
CA SER A 100 -0.53 10.27 -0.16
C SER A 100 0.89 9.93 -0.59
N ASN A 101 1.39 8.77 -0.19
CA ASN A 101 2.66 8.24 -0.68
C ASN A 101 2.49 7.59 -2.07
N ALA A 102 3.62 7.30 -2.71
CA ALA A 102 3.64 6.74 -4.07
C ALA A 102 3.17 5.28 -4.14
N SER A 103 3.44 4.46 -3.15
CA SER A 103 2.84 3.14 -2.91
C SER A 103 3.37 2.49 -1.63
N MET A 104 2.63 1.49 -1.15
CA MET A 104 3.00 0.56 -0.09
C MET A 104 2.92 -0.88 -0.63
N LEU A 105 3.37 -1.86 0.15
CA LEU A 105 3.30 -3.26 -0.25
C LEU A 105 1.85 -3.74 -0.36
N ASP A 106 1.11 -3.60 0.74
CA ASP A 106 -0.29 -4.00 0.86
C ASP A 106 -1.00 -3.21 1.98
N GLU A 107 -2.30 -3.46 2.18
CA GLU A 107 -3.09 -2.84 3.24
C GLU A 107 -2.53 -3.14 4.63
N SER A 108 -2.22 -4.41 4.91
CA SER A 108 -1.81 -4.85 6.25
C SER A 108 -0.50 -4.19 6.70
N THR A 109 0.48 -4.10 5.80
CA THR A 109 1.74 -3.39 6.09
C THR A 109 1.54 -1.89 6.17
N ALA A 110 0.66 -1.31 5.35
CA ALA A 110 0.31 0.10 5.44
C ALA A 110 -0.36 0.43 6.79
N ALA A 111 -1.27 -0.43 7.28
CA ALA A 111 -1.89 -0.28 8.60
C ALA A 111 -0.87 -0.36 9.74
N ALA A 112 0.09 -1.29 9.67
CA ALA A 112 1.16 -1.40 10.65
C ALA A 112 2.10 -0.17 10.64
N GLU A 113 2.40 0.37 9.47
CA GLU A 113 3.17 1.62 9.36
C GLU A 113 2.36 2.83 9.86
N ALA A 114 1.05 2.86 9.65
CA ALA A 114 0.17 3.90 10.18
C ALA A 114 0.13 3.87 11.73
N MET A 115 0.10 2.67 12.35
CA MET A 115 0.24 2.52 13.79
C MET A 115 1.55 3.14 14.30
N THR A 116 2.68 2.81 13.65
CA THR A 116 3.98 3.36 14.06
C THR A 116 4.11 4.86 13.79
N LEU A 117 3.46 5.36 12.73
CA LEU A 117 3.34 6.79 12.48
C LEU A 117 2.56 7.49 13.60
N ALA A 118 1.40 6.95 13.95
CA ALA A 118 0.57 7.47 15.05
C ALA A 118 1.36 7.49 16.36
N ARG A 119 2.12 6.43 16.67
CA ARG A 119 2.97 6.39 17.87
C ARG A 119 4.05 7.49 17.86
N ARG A 120 4.73 7.71 16.73
CA ARG A 120 5.74 8.76 16.61
C ARG A 120 5.18 10.17 16.70
N ALA A 121 3.95 10.38 16.24
CA ALA A 121 3.27 11.67 16.28
C ALA A 121 2.66 11.94 17.65
N SER A 122 2.41 10.91 18.45
CA SER A 122 1.81 11.03 19.78
C SER A 122 2.80 11.56 20.82
N LYS A 123 2.27 12.33 21.77
CA LYS A 123 2.98 12.79 22.97
C LYS A 123 2.57 12.01 24.23
N MET A 124 1.75 10.97 24.09
CA MET A 124 1.27 10.13 25.18
C MET A 124 2.39 9.30 25.80
N SER A 125 2.13 8.77 27.00
CA SER A 125 3.04 7.88 27.72
C SER A 125 3.38 6.63 26.90
N ASP A 126 4.48 5.96 27.24
CA ASP A 126 4.88 4.72 26.56
C ASP A 126 3.90 3.56 26.84
N ASP A 127 3.10 3.66 27.89
CA ASP A 127 2.06 2.70 28.25
C ASP A 127 0.75 2.87 27.46
N ALA A 128 0.60 3.96 26.69
CA ALA A 128 -0.57 4.19 25.85
C ALA A 128 -0.69 3.08 24.79
N VAL A 129 -1.90 2.55 24.63
CA VAL A 129 -2.18 1.42 23.75
C VAL A 129 -2.58 1.87 22.34
N PHE A 130 -2.56 0.93 21.40
CA PHE A 130 -3.17 1.07 20.08
C PHE A 130 -4.49 0.31 20.04
N LEU A 131 -5.58 0.97 19.67
CA LEU A 131 -6.89 0.35 19.53
C LEU A 131 -7.07 -0.20 18.12
N ILE A 132 -7.77 -1.34 18.00
CA ILE A 132 -8.11 -1.93 16.72
C ILE A 132 -9.56 -2.41 16.74
N GLU A 133 -10.36 -1.97 15.78
CA GLU A 133 -11.76 -2.39 15.64
C GLU A 133 -11.86 -3.91 15.42
N GLU A 134 -12.82 -4.56 16.08
CA GLU A 134 -12.98 -6.02 16.03
C GLU A 134 -13.26 -6.57 14.62
N HIS A 135 -13.81 -5.74 13.73
CA HIS A 135 -14.11 -6.11 12.34
C HIS A 135 -13.06 -5.66 11.32
N VAL A 136 -11.85 -5.27 11.77
CA VAL A 136 -10.69 -5.12 10.87
C VAL A 136 -10.33 -6.47 10.27
N HIS A 137 -9.91 -6.49 9.02
CA HIS A 137 -9.54 -7.72 8.32
C HIS A 137 -8.54 -8.57 9.13
N PRO A 138 -8.77 -9.89 9.27
CA PRO A 138 -7.96 -10.74 10.15
C PRO A 138 -6.45 -10.70 9.83
N GLN A 139 -6.10 -10.68 8.54
CA GLN A 139 -4.71 -10.58 8.10
C GLN A 139 -4.09 -9.24 8.48
N THR A 140 -4.86 -8.15 8.43
CA THR A 140 -4.40 -6.81 8.83
C THR A 140 -4.15 -6.76 10.35
N LYS A 141 -5.07 -7.30 11.15
CA LYS A 141 -4.87 -7.45 12.62
C LYS A 141 -3.60 -8.24 12.92
N ALA A 142 -3.39 -9.39 12.27
CA ALA A 142 -2.23 -10.23 12.50
C ALA A 142 -0.90 -9.52 12.20
N VAL A 143 -0.82 -8.77 11.11
CA VAL A 143 0.37 -8.00 10.74
C VAL A 143 0.60 -6.84 11.70
N VAL A 144 -0.44 -6.08 12.08
CA VAL A 144 -0.34 -4.99 13.05
C VAL A 144 0.19 -5.51 14.39
N ILE A 145 -0.37 -6.61 14.92
CA ILE A 145 0.08 -7.24 16.17
C ILE A 145 1.53 -7.70 16.06
N THR A 146 1.91 -8.32 14.94
CA THR A 146 3.27 -8.79 14.70
C THR A 146 4.28 -7.65 14.71
N ARG A 147 3.93 -6.51 14.10
CA ARG A 147 4.77 -5.31 14.05
C ARG A 147 4.78 -4.52 15.36
N ALA A 148 3.71 -4.58 16.14
CA ALA A 148 3.59 -3.94 17.45
C ALA A 148 4.50 -4.60 18.50
N LYS A 149 4.59 -5.94 18.50
CA LYS A 149 5.30 -6.73 19.51
C LYS A 149 6.75 -6.31 19.74
N PRO A 150 7.64 -6.22 18.73
CA PRO A 150 9.03 -5.83 18.94
C PRO A 150 9.20 -4.37 19.39
N LEU A 151 8.18 -3.54 19.21
CA LEU A 151 8.17 -2.13 19.61
C LEU A 151 7.58 -1.94 21.03
N GLY A 152 7.15 -3.02 21.68
CA GLY A 152 6.50 -2.95 23.00
C GLY A 152 5.10 -2.31 22.97
N ILE A 153 4.51 -2.12 21.79
CA ILE A 153 3.19 -1.52 21.64
C ILE A 153 2.13 -2.56 21.99
N LYS A 154 1.27 -2.25 22.97
CA LYS A 154 0.11 -3.06 23.31
C LYS A 154 -1.04 -2.72 22.36
N VAL A 155 -1.56 -3.72 21.66
CA VAL A 155 -2.75 -3.63 20.80
C VAL A 155 -3.96 -4.16 21.55
N VAL A 156 -5.07 -3.42 21.51
CA VAL A 156 -6.32 -3.77 22.18
C VAL A 156 -7.45 -3.78 21.15
N GLU A 157 -8.13 -4.92 21.04
CA GLU A 157 -9.31 -5.05 20.18
C GLU A 157 -10.53 -4.43 20.88
N ILE A 158 -11.34 -3.70 20.13
CA ILE A 158 -12.50 -2.94 20.64
C ILE A 158 -13.71 -3.07 19.69
N ASP A 159 -14.89 -2.86 20.24
CA ASP A 159 -16.10 -2.41 19.56
C ASP A 159 -16.15 -0.87 19.65
N SER A 160 -16.03 -0.17 18.52
CA SER A 160 -16.01 1.29 18.46
C SER A 160 -17.31 1.93 18.96
N GLY A 161 -18.46 1.28 18.71
CA GLY A 161 -19.75 1.73 19.20
C GLY A 161 -19.85 1.65 20.72
N HIS A 162 -19.27 0.61 21.32
CA HIS A 162 -19.18 0.49 22.79
C HIS A 162 -18.27 1.60 23.37
N VAL A 163 -17.12 1.85 22.74
CA VAL A 163 -16.19 2.91 23.17
C VAL A 163 -16.84 4.29 23.12
N VAL A 164 -17.65 4.58 22.11
CA VAL A 164 -18.38 5.86 22.03
C VAL A 164 -19.39 6.02 23.16
N ARG A 165 -20.12 4.94 23.51
CA ARG A 165 -21.14 4.99 24.56
C ARG A 165 -20.57 5.07 25.96
N ASP A 166 -19.58 4.22 26.27
CA ASP A 166 -19.14 3.94 27.63
C ASP A 166 -17.74 4.45 27.96
N GLY A 167 -17.03 4.93 26.92
CA GLY A 167 -15.66 5.38 27.00
C GLY A 167 -14.64 4.25 27.07
N TYR A 168 -13.39 4.55 26.73
CA TYR A 168 -12.25 3.67 26.92
C TYR A 168 -11.50 4.06 28.20
N LYS A 169 -11.22 3.06 29.06
CA LYS A 169 -10.46 3.28 30.31
C LYS A 169 -8.96 3.16 30.01
N GLY A 170 -8.25 4.26 30.10
CA GLY A 170 -6.81 4.33 29.85
C GLY A 170 -6.46 5.26 28.69
N GLU A 171 -5.16 5.37 28.40
CA GLU A 171 -4.63 6.15 27.29
C GLU A 171 -4.49 5.29 26.03
N PHE A 172 -4.82 5.86 24.88
CA PHE A 172 -4.54 5.25 23.57
C PHE A 172 -4.10 6.34 22.60
N PHE A 173 -3.05 6.06 21.85
CA PHE A 173 -2.45 7.04 20.94
C PHE A 173 -3.02 7.01 19.52
N GLY A 174 -3.78 5.98 19.20
CA GLY A 174 -4.42 5.84 17.90
C GLY A 174 -5.34 4.64 17.83
N ALA A 175 -6.21 4.64 16.83
CA ALA A 175 -7.16 3.56 16.57
C ALA A 175 -7.22 3.24 15.08
N LEU A 176 -7.29 1.93 14.73
CA LEU A 176 -7.50 1.42 13.39
C LEU A 176 -8.94 0.94 13.24
N LEU A 177 -9.65 1.50 12.27
CA LEU A 177 -11.03 1.18 11.90
C LEU A 177 -11.06 0.63 10.48
N GLN A 178 -12.00 -0.25 10.15
CA GLN A 178 -12.18 -0.82 8.80
C GLN A 178 -13.43 -0.26 8.13
N TYR A 179 -13.31 0.25 6.91
CA TYR A 179 -14.39 0.96 6.21
C TYR A 179 -14.38 0.66 4.69
N PRO A 180 -15.31 -0.18 4.17
CA PRO A 180 -16.23 -1.07 4.91
C PRO A 180 -15.51 -2.12 5.73
N ASP A 181 -16.19 -2.71 6.72
CA ASP A 181 -15.62 -3.72 7.58
C ASP A 181 -15.56 -5.13 6.94
N THR A 182 -15.00 -6.10 7.65
CA THR A 182 -14.84 -7.50 7.18
C THR A 182 -16.19 -8.17 6.90
N THR A 183 -17.27 -7.75 7.54
CA THR A 183 -18.63 -8.28 7.35
C THR A 183 -19.38 -7.60 6.20
N GLY A 184 -18.79 -6.54 5.62
CA GLY A 184 -19.39 -5.69 4.61
C GLY A 184 -20.25 -4.56 5.19
N THR A 185 -20.21 -4.36 6.51
CA THR A 185 -20.94 -3.28 7.17
C THR A 185 -20.23 -1.94 6.93
N VAL A 186 -21.05 -0.91 6.68
CA VAL A 186 -20.58 0.48 6.55
C VAL A 186 -21.02 1.24 7.80
N ILE A 187 -20.04 1.64 8.61
CA ILE A 187 -20.28 2.33 9.89
C ILE A 187 -19.89 3.81 9.72
N ASP A 188 -20.71 4.71 10.25
CA ASP A 188 -20.32 6.12 10.42
C ASP A 188 -19.45 6.25 11.68
N TYR A 189 -18.16 6.45 11.46
CA TYR A 189 -17.18 6.60 12.52
C TYR A 189 -16.98 8.05 13.01
N SER A 190 -17.78 9.02 12.58
CA SER A 190 -17.64 10.44 12.96
C SER A 190 -17.61 10.63 14.47
N ALA A 191 -18.54 9.99 15.19
CA ALA A 191 -18.58 10.09 16.66
C ALA A 191 -17.37 9.45 17.35
N PHE A 192 -16.82 8.36 16.78
CA PHE A 192 -15.59 7.76 17.28
C PHE A 192 -14.39 8.66 17.01
N ALA A 193 -14.32 9.30 15.84
CA ALA A 193 -13.25 10.23 15.50
C ALA A 193 -13.25 11.43 16.45
N ASP A 194 -14.40 12.04 16.70
CA ASP A 194 -14.54 13.13 17.68
C ASP A 194 -14.09 12.69 19.09
N TYR A 195 -14.49 11.50 19.52
CA TYR A 195 -14.07 10.93 20.80
C TYR A 195 -12.54 10.74 20.86
N ALA A 196 -11.94 10.15 19.84
CA ALA A 196 -10.49 9.90 19.77
C ALA A 196 -9.70 11.22 19.77
N HIS A 197 -10.15 12.21 19.00
CA HIS A 197 -9.53 13.54 18.95
C HIS A 197 -9.64 14.29 20.28
N SER A 198 -10.75 14.14 21.01
CA SER A 198 -10.88 14.73 22.35
C SER A 198 -9.85 14.18 23.34
N ARG A 199 -9.18 13.10 22.99
CA ARG A 199 -8.14 12.42 23.77
C ARG A 199 -6.75 12.49 23.10
N ASP A 200 -6.56 13.38 22.13
CA ASP A 200 -5.31 13.57 21.37
C ASP A 200 -4.84 12.30 20.65
N ALA A 201 -5.74 11.36 20.34
CA ALA A 201 -5.44 10.13 19.61
C ALA A 201 -5.73 10.27 18.12
N LEU A 202 -4.93 9.63 17.26
CA LEU A 202 -5.13 9.64 15.81
C LEU A 202 -6.05 8.52 15.35
N VAL A 203 -6.88 8.81 14.35
CA VAL A 203 -7.81 7.85 13.74
C VAL A 203 -7.29 7.40 12.38
N ILE A 204 -7.18 6.09 12.21
CA ILE A 204 -6.71 5.44 10.99
C ILE A 204 -7.86 4.66 10.38
N ALA A 205 -8.18 4.94 9.11
CA ALA A 205 -9.15 4.19 8.33
C ALA A 205 -8.44 3.21 7.39
N ALA A 206 -8.63 1.91 7.58
CA ALA A 206 -8.35 0.92 6.55
C ALA A 206 -9.56 0.87 5.61
N THR A 207 -9.35 1.16 4.32
CA THR A 207 -10.46 1.42 3.40
C THR A 207 -10.23 0.85 2.00
N ASP A 208 -11.34 0.58 1.31
CA ASP A 208 -11.37 0.14 -0.07
C ASP A 208 -11.64 1.35 -0.98
N LEU A 209 -10.65 1.73 -1.80
CA LEU A 209 -10.76 2.88 -2.69
C LEU A 209 -11.95 2.81 -3.65
N LEU A 210 -12.34 1.62 -4.13
CA LEU A 210 -13.48 1.50 -5.02
C LEU A 210 -14.81 1.74 -4.27
N ALA A 211 -14.90 1.34 -3.01
CA ALA A 211 -16.07 1.67 -2.18
C ALA A 211 -16.19 3.18 -1.95
N LEU A 212 -15.06 3.89 -1.87
CA LEU A 212 -15.06 5.35 -1.68
C LEU A 212 -15.61 6.16 -2.86
N THR A 213 -15.79 5.55 -4.02
CA THR A 213 -16.54 6.19 -5.12
C THR A 213 -18.03 6.35 -4.81
N LEU A 214 -18.53 5.66 -3.79
CA LEU A 214 -19.94 5.68 -3.35
C LEU A 214 -20.12 6.12 -1.90
N LEU A 215 -19.05 6.04 -1.10
CA LEU A 215 -19.09 6.30 0.33
C LEU A 215 -18.41 7.62 0.67
N LYS A 216 -18.80 8.22 1.81
CA LYS A 216 -18.15 9.41 2.34
C LYS A 216 -16.66 9.15 2.59
N ALA A 217 -15.81 10.05 2.13
CA ALA A 217 -14.37 9.91 2.27
C ALA A 217 -13.92 9.89 3.75
N PRO A 218 -12.92 9.06 4.11
CA PRO A 218 -12.43 9.00 5.50
C PRO A 218 -12.02 10.34 6.09
N GLY A 219 -11.36 11.20 5.34
CA GLY A 219 -10.98 12.53 5.79
C GLY A 219 -12.17 13.43 6.15
N GLU A 220 -13.32 13.22 5.52
CA GLU A 220 -14.54 14.00 5.76
C GLU A 220 -15.28 13.61 7.04
N TRP A 221 -15.08 12.39 7.55
CA TRP A 221 -15.65 11.97 8.83
C TRP A 221 -14.63 11.96 9.98
N GLY A 222 -13.42 12.47 9.74
CA GLY A 222 -12.45 12.74 10.78
C GLY A 222 -11.28 11.75 10.86
N ALA A 223 -11.04 10.89 9.87
CA ALA A 223 -9.82 10.10 9.83
C ALA A 223 -8.60 11.00 9.58
N ASP A 224 -7.52 10.78 10.34
CA ASP A 224 -6.24 11.47 10.17
C ASP A 224 -5.35 10.78 9.15
N ILE A 225 -5.53 9.47 9.01
CA ILE A 225 -4.74 8.58 8.15
C ILE A 225 -5.70 7.62 7.47
N ALA A 226 -5.50 7.38 6.18
CA ALA A 226 -6.17 6.30 5.44
C ALA A 226 -5.14 5.36 4.86
N VAL A 227 -5.40 4.06 4.96
CA VAL A 227 -4.59 2.98 4.40
C VAL A 227 -5.48 2.01 3.65
N GLY A 228 -4.90 1.23 2.76
CA GLY A 228 -5.65 0.22 2.02
C GLY A 228 -4.86 -0.30 0.84
N THR A 229 -5.57 -0.90 -0.10
CA THR A 229 -5.02 -1.39 -1.36
C THR A 229 -5.78 -0.82 -2.55
N ALA A 230 -5.05 -0.54 -3.64
CA ALA A 230 -5.63 -0.15 -4.92
C ALA A 230 -5.93 -1.36 -5.83
N GLN A 231 -5.94 -2.59 -5.31
CA GLN A 231 -6.09 -3.82 -6.10
C GLN A 231 -7.36 -3.81 -6.95
N ARG A 232 -8.47 -3.27 -6.43
CA ARG A 232 -9.75 -3.19 -7.16
C ARG A 232 -9.73 -2.24 -8.36
N PHE A 233 -8.74 -1.38 -8.48
CA PHE A 233 -8.50 -0.56 -9.66
C PHE A 233 -7.68 -1.34 -10.72
N GLY A 234 -8.24 -2.45 -11.20
CA GLY A 234 -7.74 -3.21 -12.33
C GLY A 234 -6.47 -4.03 -12.08
N VAL A 235 -6.03 -4.24 -10.84
CA VAL A 235 -4.85 -5.05 -10.56
C VAL A 235 -5.26 -6.53 -10.47
N PRO A 236 -4.75 -7.41 -11.37
CA PRO A 236 -5.10 -8.82 -11.35
C PRO A 236 -4.41 -9.53 -10.18
N MET A 237 -5.04 -10.61 -9.66
CA MET A 237 -4.46 -11.46 -8.62
C MET A 237 -3.38 -12.43 -9.14
N GLY A 238 -2.78 -12.17 -10.29
CA GLY A 238 -1.77 -13.02 -10.91
C GLY A 238 -0.56 -13.25 -10.00
N PHE A 239 -0.03 -14.46 -10.02
CA PHE A 239 1.22 -14.86 -9.34
C PHE A 239 1.25 -14.60 -7.83
N GLY A 240 0.15 -14.77 -7.13
CA GLY A 240 0.09 -14.67 -5.67
C GLY A 240 -0.59 -13.40 -5.14
N GLY A 241 -1.29 -12.64 -5.96
CA GLY A 241 -2.10 -11.51 -5.56
C GLY A 241 -1.30 -10.29 -5.11
N PRO A 242 -0.36 -9.79 -5.94
CA PRO A 242 0.38 -8.58 -5.59
C PRO A 242 -0.55 -7.38 -5.55
N HIS A 243 -0.36 -6.48 -4.60
CA HIS A 243 -1.17 -5.28 -4.40
C HIS A 243 -0.34 -4.01 -4.54
N ALA A 244 -1.00 -2.88 -4.78
CA ALA A 244 -0.48 -1.55 -4.54
C ALA A 244 -1.18 -1.00 -3.30
N GLY A 245 -0.53 -1.14 -2.13
CA GLY A 245 -0.99 -0.50 -0.91
C GLY A 245 -0.79 1.00 -0.98
N PHE A 246 -1.54 1.74 -0.18
CA PHE A 246 -1.39 3.19 -0.03
C PHE A 246 -1.44 3.61 1.43
N LEU A 247 -0.91 4.79 1.70
CA LEU A 247 -1.05 5.48 2.96
C LEU A 247 -1.20 6.98 2.67
N ALA A 248 -2.33 7.54 3.06
CA ALA A 248 -2.61 8.96 2.97
C ALA A 248 -2.76 9.58 4.35
N VAL A 249 -2.41 10.84 4.50
CA VAL A 249 -2.46 11.56 5.78
C VAL A 249 -3.01 12.96 5.61
N ARG A 250 -3.59 13.51 6.69
CA ARG A 250 -3.87 14.94 6.78
C ARG A 250 -2.59 15.76 6.85
N THR A 251 -2.70 17.04 6.58
CA THR A 251 -1.61 18.00 6.74
C THR A 251 -1.01 17.95 8.15
N GLY A 252 0.31 18.07 8.24
CA GLY A 252 1.08 18.05 9.48
C GLY A 252 1.68 16.67 9.82
N LEU A 253 1.29 15.59 9.15
CA LEU A 253 1.84 14.24 9.34
C LEU A 253 2.82 13.82 8.25
N GLU A 254 3.02 14.62 7.21
CA GLU A 254 3.82 14.29 6.02
C GLU A 254 5.28 13.93 6.33
N ARG A 255 5.86 14.55 7.36
CA ARG A 255 7.25 14.26 7.77
C ARG A 255 7.42 12.92 8.49
N SER A 256 6.32 12.35 8.97
CA SER A 256 6.27 11.06 9.68
C SER A 256 5.79 9.92 8.79
N MET A 257 5.39 10.19 7.54
CA MET A 257 4.92 9.18 6.60
C MET A 257 6.00 8.19 6.21
N PRO A 258 5.68 6.91 6.06
CA PRO A 258 6.51 5.93 5.37
C PRO A 258 6.42 6.08 3.85
N GLY A 259 7.32 5.42 3.13
CA GLY A 259 7.30 5.35 1.67
C GLY A 259 7.78 6.61 0.96
N ARG A 260 7.82 6.53 -0.36
CA ARG A 260 8.29 7.61 -1.23
C ARG A 260 7.16 8.61 -1.48
N LEU A 261 7.55 9.87 -1.67
CA LEU A 261 6.66 10.94 -2.13
C LEU A 261 7.19 11.50 -3.44
N VAL A 262 6.33 11.64 -4.42
CA VAL A 262 6.61 12.39 -5.64
C VAL A 262 6.03 13.80 -5.48
N GLY A 263 6.82 14.78 -5.80
CA GLY A 263 6.43 16.19 -5.80
C GLY A 263 6.63 16.83 -7.16
N GLN A 264 5.79 17.80 -7.47
CA GLN A 264 5.95 18.66 -8.63
C GLN A 264 6.96 19.77 -8.34
N SER A 265 7.79 20.06 -9.32
CA SER A 265 8.81 21.11 -9.31
C SER A 265 8.81 21.80 -10.68
N ILE A 266 9.82 22.57 -10.95
CA ILE A 266 10.09 23.14 -12.27
C ILE A 266 11.48 22.75 -12.74
N ASP A 267 11.66 22.55 -14.04
CA ASP A 267 12.95 22.30 -14.66
C ASP A 267 13.75 23.59 -14.91
N ALA A 268 14.95 23.48 -15.48
CA ALA A 268 15.82 24.61 -15.79
C ALA A 268 15.21 25.58 -16.83
N THR A 269 14.19 25.16 -17.58
CA THR A 269 13.48 25.96 -18.57
C THR A 269 12.18 26.57 -18.05
N GLY A 270 11.82 26.31 -16.77
CA GLY A 270 10.59 26.79 -16.13
C GLY A 270 9.36 25.91 -16.40
N LYS A 271 9.52 24.72 -17.00
CA LYS A 271 8.41 23.76 -17.24
C LYS A 271 8.16 22.88 -16.00
N PRO A 272 6.91 22.42 -15.79
CA PRO A 272 6.62 21.43 -14.75
C PRO A 272 7.51 20.19 -14.88
N ALA A 273 8.03 19.73 -13.75
CA ALA A 273 8.85 18.54 -13.64
C ALA A 273 8.55 17.82 -12.33
N PHE A 274 8.76 16.49 -12.31
CA PHE A 274 8.49 15.65 -11.16
C PHE A 274 9.79 15.14 -10.55
N ARG A 275 9.82 14.99 -9.23
CA ARG A 275 10.95 14.41 -8.51
C ARG A 275 10.50 13.81 -7.18
N LEU A 276 11.35 13.01 -6.53
CA LEU A 276 11.11 12.58 -5.17
C LEU A 276 11.18 13.76 -4.21
N ALA A 277 10.19 13.85 -3.31
CA ALA A 277 10.06 14.90 -2.31
C ALA A 277 10.35 14.37 -0.90
N LEU A 278 10.70 15.28 0.03
CA LEU A 278 10.96 14.98 1.44
C LEU A 278 11.94 13.83 1.68
N GLN A 279 12.96 13.69 0.87
CA GLN A 279 13.96 12.61 0.92
C GLN A 279 14.74 12.55 2.24
N THR A 280 14.73 13.62 3.04
CA THR A 280 15.36 13.66 4.37
C THR A 280 14.78 12.65 5.34
N ARG A 281 13.63 12.02 5.05
CA ARG A 281 13.03 10.95 5.85
C ARG A 281 13.66 9.58 5.58
N GLU A 282 14.46 9.46 4.53
CA GLU A 282 14.87 8.19 3.97
C GLU A 282 16.18 7.66 4.60
N GLN A 283 16.35 6.32 4.55
CA GLN A 283 17.45 5.62 5.18
C GLN A 283 18.82 6.07 4.67
N HIS A 284 18.96 6.34 3.37
CA HIS A 284 20.24 6.77 2.80
C HIS A 284 20.71 8.13 3.32
N ILE A 285 19.81 8.91 3.92
CA ILE A 285 20.10 10.22 4.54
C ILE A 285 20.14 10.10 6.07
N ARG A 286 19.07 9.54 6.67
CA ARG A 286 18.93 9.51 8.14
C ARG A 286 19.42 8.24 8.81
N ARG A 287 19.81 7.22 8.05
CA ARG A 287 20.32 5.93 8.54
C ARG A 287 19.33 5.28 9.51
N ASP A 288 19.77 5.00 10.75
CA ASP A 288 18.99 4.42 11.85
C ASP A 288 17.81 5.28 12.31
N LYS A 289 17.88 6.60 12.05
CA LYS A 289 16.81 7.56 12.37
C LYS A 289 15.79 7.77 11.23
N ALA A 290 15.85 6.95 10.18
CA ALA A 290 14.88 7.01 9.10
C ALA A 290 13.46 6.69 9.61
N THR A 291 12.47 7.34 9.03
CA THR A 291 11.06 7.13 9.39
C THR A 291 10.62 5.71 9.06
N SER A 292 11.07 5.19 7.91
CA SER A 292 10.75 3.85 7.42
C SER A 292 11.76 3.46 6.33
N ASN A 293 11.99 2.15 6.17
CA ASN A 293 12.80 1.57 5.10
C ASN A 293 11.95 1.11 3.90
N ILE A 294 10.71 1.57 3.80
CA ILE A 294 9.81 1.21 2.71
C ILE A 294 10.19 1.98 1.46
N CYS A 295 10.45 1.21 0.41
CA CYS A 295 10.61 1.71 -0.95
C CYS A 295 9.28 1.57 -1.71
N THR A 296 9.17 2.15 -2.92
CA THR A 296 8.04 1.98 -3.81
C THR A 296 8.05 0.57 -4.44
N ALA A 297 7.77 -0.45 -3.64
CA ALA A 297 7.86 -1.84 -4.09
C ALA A 297 6.85 -2.19 -5.18
N GLN A 298 5.69 -1.54 -5.21
CA GLN A 298 4.55 -1.83 -6.08
C GLN A 298 4.30 -0.75 -7.15
N VAL A 299 5.38 -0.16 -7.67
CA VAL A 299 5.31 0.96 -8.64
C VAL A 299 4.45 0.63 -9.86
N LEU A 300 4.67 -0.55 -10.48
CA LEU A 300 3.91 -0.94 -11.67
C LEU A 300 2.41 -1.01 -11.38
N LEU A 301 2.04 -1.62 -10.27
CA LEU A 301 0.64 -1.81 -9.89
C LEU A 301 -0.02 -0.48 -9.48
N ALA A 302 0.71 0.41 -8.84
CA ALA A 302 0.25 1.76 -8.53
C ALA A 302 -0.03 2.56 -9.82
N ASN A 303 0.88 2.49 -10.80
CA ASN A 303 0.66 3.12 -12.09
C ASN A 303 -0.54 2.54 -12.83
N MET A 304 -0.69 1.20 -12.82
CA MET A 304 -1.87 0.53 -13.40
C MET A 304 -3.17 1.01 -12.76
N SER A 305 -3.19 1.15 -11.43
CA SER A 305 -4.35 1.63 -10.68
C SER A 305 -4.72 3.08 -11.04
N ALA A 306 -3.72 3.96 -11.15
CA ALA A 306 -3.95 5.34 -11.60
C ALA A 306 -4.50 5.38 -13.03
N PHE A 307 -3.94 4.60 -13.94
CA PHE A 307 -4.42 4.52 -15.32
C PHE A 307 -5.81 3.88 -15.42
N TYR A 308 -6.14 2.94 -14.53
CA TYR A 308 -7.49 2.38 -14.44
C TYR A 308 -8.52 3.46 -14.08
N ALA A 309 -8.23 4.29 -13.08
CA ALA A 309 -9.09 5.41 -12.72
C ALA A 309 -9.23 6.40 -13.88
N MET A 310 -8.13 6.77 -14.53
CA MET A 310 -8.16 7.66 -15.71
C MET A 310 -8.94 7.08 -16.88
N TRP A 311 -8.89 5.75 -17.09
CA TRP A 311 -9.60 5.07 -18.16
C TRP A 311 -11.12 5.09 -17.96
N HIS A 312 -11.56 4.87 -16.74
CA HIS A 312 -13.00 4.86 -16.43
C HIS A 312 -13.59 6.26 -16.25
N GLY A 313 -12.73 7.21 -15.87
CA GLY A 313 -13.15 8.58 -15.59
C GLY A 313 -13.86 8.71 -14.23
N PRO A 314 -14.42 9.90 -13.97
CA PRO A 314 -15.15 10.19 -12.73
C PRO A 314 -16.52 9.51 -12.68
#